data_d3c4a48902da292d1677e505e996ccee
#
_entry.id   d3c4a48902da292d1677e505e996ccee
#
_cell.length_a   1.000
_cell.length_b   1.000
_cell.length_c   1.000
_cell.angle_alpha   90.00
_cell.angle_beta   90.00
_cell.angle_gamma   90.00
#
_symmetry.space_group_name_H-M   'P 1'
#
loop_
_entity.id
_entity.type
_entity.pdbx_description
1 polymer ?
#
loop_
_entity_poly.entity_id
_entity_poly.type
_entity_poly.pdbx_seq_one_letter_code
_entity_poly.pdbx_strand_id
1 'polypeptide(L)'
;MNEINRQNYPSILQSFGIVGMVFISMACFIPLNYFLNHQVGKEISMLVYYILSTGVPAFIIYFIRKKKVGEVHIILNIGNRRVLVLALVGTIALLLGIISPIVTSIPMPESFKKVFLELGKMNGFLSILLAVLAAPILEEFIFRGIVLDGLLKRYSPMKSILVSSLLFGLVHLNPWQFITGFTMGVFIGYVYLNTRSLLLAMLMHSTNNLIGTVQMQFTDMESILNKTLIEIYGGLINLIIAIVGSVLVFAVCMYYLKIEFKKLEPLVQNSPIDIPLTDQN
;
A
#
# COMPACT_ATOMS: atom_id res chain seq x y z
N MET A 1 14.03 -5.66 32.50
CA MET A 1 13.22 -5.33 31.30
C MET A 1 12.32 -6.52 31.07
N ASN A 2 11.02 -6.38 31.40
CA ASN A 2 10.07 -7.50 31.45
C ASN A 2 9.96 -8.18 30.09
N GLU A 3 9.85 -9.52 30.08
CA GLU A 3 9.69 -10.35 28.89
C GLU A 3 8.53 -9.91 27.97
N ILE A 4 7.46 -9.35 28.55
CA ILE A 4 6.31 -8.78 27.85
C ILE A 4 6.69 -7.64 26.87
N ASN A 5 7.75 -6.87 27.16
CA ASN A 5 8.20 -5.78 26.29
C ASN A 5 9.07 -6.24 25.11
N ARG A 6 9.61 -7.44 25.13
CA ARG A 6 10.42 -7.98 24.03
C ARG A 6 9.56 -8.46 22.84
N GLN A 7 8.32 -8.86 23.09
CA GLN A 7 7.44 -9.42 22.04
C GLN A 7 6.69 -8.37 21.18
N ASN A 8 6.76 -7.08 21.51
CA ASN A 8 5.93 -6.03 20.88
C ASN A 8 6.76 -4.98 20.15
N TYR A 9 7.44 -5.36 19.08
CA TYR A 9 8.14 -4.44 18.17
C TYR A 9 7.50 -4.44 16.79
N PRO A 10 7.30 -3.27 16.15
CA PRO A 10 7.64 -1.92 16.64
C PRO A 10 6.52 -1.27 17.48
N SER A 11 6.87 -0.25 18.27
CA SER A 11 5.94 0.74 18.81
C SER A 11 5.66 1.82 17.76
N ILE A 12 4.70 2.72 18.03
CA ILE A 12 4.41 3.86 17.14
C ILE A 12 5.68 4.68 16.87
N LEU A 13 6.41 5.07 17.92
CA LEU A 13 7.65 5.84 17.76
C LEU A 13 8.72 5.08 16.94
N GLN A 14 8.84 3.78 17.19
CA GLN A 14 9.76 2.93 16.41
C GLN A 14 9.32 2.79 14.95
N SER A 15 8.01 2.84 14.67
CA SER A 15 7.49 2.83 13.30
C SER A 15 7.85 4.11 12.53
N PHE A 16 7.86 5.27 13.20
CA PHE A 16 8.43 6.50 12.62
C PHE A 16 9.94 6.35 12.35
N GLY A 17 10.68 5.70 13.25
CA GLY A 17 12.11 5.38 13.05
C GLY A 17 12.32 4.46 11.83
N ILE A 18 11.43 3.50 11.59
CA ILE A 18 11.44 2.64 10.39
C ILE A 18 11.29 3.50 9.12
N VAL A 19 10.31 4.40 9.09
CA VAL A 19 10.12 5.32 7.97
C VAL A 19 11.33 6.23 7.76
N GLY A 20 11.90 6.75 8.85
CA GLY A 20 13.15 7.53 8.79
C GLY A 20 14.31 6.74 8.18
N MET A 21 14.43 5.45 8.51
CA MET A 21 15.44 4.55 7.94
C MET A 21 15.26 4.36 6.43
N VAL A 22 14.00 4.26 5.96
CA VAL A 22 13.70 4.19 4.52
C VAL A 22 14.13 5.48 3.84
N PHE A 23 13.79 6.66 4.37
CA PHE A 23 14.20 7.96 3.80
C PHE A 23 15.72 8.14 3.77
N ILE A 24 16.43 7.77 4.84
CA ILE A 24 17.90 7.81 4.85
C ILE A 24 18.46 6.90 3.77
N SER A 25 17.94 5.69 3.65
CA SER A 25 18.36 4.75 2.60
C SER A 25 18.10 5.32 1.20
N MET A 26 16.92 5.88 0.96
CA MET A 26 16.61 6.54 -0.33
C MET A 26 17.64 7.63 -0.63
N ALA A 27 17.95 8.50 0.31
CA ALA A 27 18.95 9.56 0.15
C ALA A 27 20.35 8.99 -0.14
N CYS A 28 20.76 7.95 0.58
CA CYS A 28 22.08 7.32 0.39
C CYS A 28 22.27 6.68 -1.00
N PHE A 29 21.20 6.19 -1.61
CA PHE A 29 21.28 5.56 -2.94
C PHE A 29 21.09 6.53 -4.11
N ILE A 30 20.79 7.82 -3.90
CA ILE A 30 20.70 8.83 -4.98
C ILE A 30 21.96 8.89 -5.84
N PRO A 31 23.20 8.95 -5.29
CA PRO A 31 24.40 8.99 -6.11
C PRO A 31 24.57 7.75 -6.99
N LEU A 32 24.22 6.57 -6.47
CA LEU A 32 24.24 5.32 -7.24
C LEU A 32 23.24 5.38 -8.39
N ASN A 33 22.02 5.85 -8.15
CA ASN A 33 21.00 6.01 -9.21
C ASN A 33 21.49 6.96 -10.30
N TYR A 34 22.09 8.09 -9.93
CA TYR A 34 22.66 9.05 -10.88
C TYR A 34 23.76 8.39 -11.73
N PHE A 35 24.69 7.66 -11.11
CA PHE A 35 25.74 6.93 -11.81
C PHE A 35 25.17 5.88 -12.76
N LEU A 36 24.28 5.02 -12.31
CA LEU A 36 23.68 3.96 -13.10
C LEU A 36 22.84 4.49 -14.26
N ASN A 37 22.14 5.61 -14.08
CA ASN A 37 21.34 6.22 -15.14
C ASN A 37 22.18 6.55 -16.40
N HIS A 38 23.45 6.96 -16.21
CA HIS A 38 24.38 7.22 -17.30
C HIS A 38 24.95 5.95 -17.93
N GLN A 39 25.02 4.83 -17.19
CA GLN A 39 25.66 3.60 -17.68
C GLN A 39 24.65 2.64 -18.32
N VAL A 40 23.48 2.47 -17.73
CA VAL A 40 22.52 1.41 -18.09
C VAL A 40 21.13 1.95 -18.45
N GLY A 41 20.94 3.28 -18.39
CA GLY A 41 19.68 3.94 -18.69
C GLY A 41 18.72 4.05 -17.51
N LYS A 42 17.69 4.88 -17.70
CA LYS A 42 16.78 5.34 -16.64
C LYS A 42 15.98 4.22 -16.00
N GLU A 43 15.43 3.29 -16.79
CA GLU A 43 14.57 2.22 -16.25
C GLU A 43 15.32 1.23 -15.36
N ILE A 44 16.49 0.77 -15.82
CA ILE A 44 17.33 -0.16 -15.03
C ILE A 44 17.82 0.55 -13.78
N SER A 45 18.29 1.79 -13.89
CA SER A 45 18.79 2.54 -12.74
C SER A 45 17.71 2.76 -11.68
N MET A 46 16.47 3.09 -12.08
CA MET A 46 15.36 3.26 -11.16
C MET A 46 14.92 1.95 -10.50
N LEU A 47 14.89 0.84 -11.24
CA LEU A 47 14.60 -0.47 -10.66
C LEU A 47 15.63 -0.86 -9.60
N VAL A 48 16.92 -0.73 -9.92
CA VAL A 48 18.02 -1.04 -8.99
C VAL A 48 17.98 -0.09 -7.78
N TYR A 49 17.83 1.21 -8.03
CA TYR A 49 17.69 2.21 -6.97
C TYR A 49 16.56 1.87 -6.01
N TYR A 50 15.38 1.55 -6.53
CA TYR A 50 14.21 1.26 -5.70
C TYR A 50 14.40 -0.02 -4.88
N ILE A 51 14.90 -1.09 -5.52
CA ILE A 51 15.15 -2.38 -4.83
C ILE A 51 16.17 -2.19 -3.71
N LEU A 52 17.23 -1.43 -3.94
CA LEU A 52 18.26 -1.21 -2.92
C LEU A 52 17.77 -0.24 -1.84
N SER A 53 17.20 0.90 -2.21
CA SER A 53 16.78 1.94 -1.26
C SER A 53 15.64 1.50 -0.34
N THR A 54 14.79 0.58 -0.79
CA THR A 54 13.68 0.02 0.00
C THR A 54 14.00 -1.37 0.55
N GLY A 55 14.69 -2.20 -0.20
CA GLY A 55 15.03 -3.57 0.19
C GLY A 55 16.08 -3.65 1.29
N VAL A 56 17.11 -2.80 1.25
CA VAL A 56 18.14 -2.76 2.31
C VAL A 56 17.54 -2.43 3.67
N PRO A 57 16.75 -1.34 3.83
CA PRO A 57 16.08 -1.09 5.11
C PRO A 57 15.09 -2.19 5.48
N ALA A 58 14.34 -2.76 4.52
CA ALA A 58 13.44 -3.87 4.78
C ALA A 58 14.17 -5.08 5.42
N PHE A 59 15.33 -5.43 4.86
CA PHE A 59 16.20 -6.48 5.37
C PHE A 59 16.70 -6.15 6.78
N ILE A 60 17.25 -4.97 6.99
CA ILE A 60 17.77 -4.52 8.30
C ILE A 60 16.65 -4.57 9.35
N ILE A 61 15.48 -4.02 9.04
CA ILE A 61 14.34 -3.94 9.95
C ILE A 61 13.82 -5.35 10.28
N TYR A 62 13.80 -6.27 9.31
CA TYR A 62 13.45 -7.66 9.54
C TYR A 62 14.35 -8.31 10.58
N PHE A 63 15.67 -8.16 10.46
CA PHE A 63 16.62 -8.73 11.43
C PHE A 63 16.54 -8.06 12.81
N ILE A 64 16.35 -6.73 12.86
CA ILE A 64 16.11 -6.02 14.13
C ILE A 64 14.86 -6.60 14.81
N ARG A 65 13.78 -6.80 14.05
CA ARG A 65 12.55 -7.39 14.57
C ARG A 65 12.78 -8.82 15.03
N LYS A 66 13.38 -9.67 14.18
CA LYS A 66 13.68 -11.07 14.53
C LYS A 66 14.51 -11.16 15.83
N LYS A 67 15.52 -10.31 16.01
CA LYS A 67 16.32 -10.25 17.25
C LYS A 67 15.50 -9.84 18.48
N LYS A 68 14.49 -8.98 18.31
CA LYS A 68 13.67 -8.46 19.43
C LYS A 68 12.49 -9.37 19.79
N VAL A 69 11.87 -10.01 18.79
CA VAL A 69 10.63 -10.75 18.95
C VAL A 69 10.85 -12.28 18.94
N GLY A 70 11.97 -12.75 18.38
CA GLY A 70 12.29 -14.16 18.17
C GLY A 70 11.85 -14.60 16.77
N GLU A 71 10.60 -15.01 16.59
CA GLU A 71 10.08 -15.45 15.29
C GLU A 71 9.23 -14.36 14.63
N VAL A 72 9.38 -14.25 13.31
CA VAL A 72 8.57 -13.37 12.47
C VAL A 72 7.80 -14.24 11.47
N HIS A 73 6.53 -14.43 11.72
CA HIS A 73 5.68 -15.25 10.86
C HIS A 73 5.18 -14.42 9.67
N ILE A 74 5.51 -14.84 8.46
CA ILE A 74 5.05 -14.25 7.21
C ILE A 74 4.14 -15.25 6.52
N ILE A 75 2.86 -14.92 6.39
CA ILE A 75 1.89 -15.81 5.75
C ILE A 75 1.71 -15.35 4.30
N LEU A 76 2.12 -16.22 3.36
CA LEU A 76 1.97 -16.01 1.92
C LEU A 76 0.80 -16.82 1.33
N ASN A 77 -0.18 -17.20 2.15
CA ASN A 77 -1.34 -17.96 1.69
C ASN A 77 -2.49 -17.00 1.35
N ILE A 78 -3.07 -17.15 0.18
CA ILE A 78 -4.23 -16.34 -0.25
C ILE A 78 -5.49 -16.69 0.56
N GLY A 79 -5.56 -17.90 1.13
CA GLY A 79 -6.72 -18.36 1.89
C GLY A 79 -7.94 -18.63 1.01
N ASN A 80 -9.05 -18.02 1.36
CA ASN A 80 -10.34 -18.23 0.68
C ASN A 80 -10.42 -17.43 -0.63
N ARG A 81 -10.74 -18.10 -1.77
CA ARG A 81 -10.91 -17.47 -3.08
C ARG A 81 -11.99 -16.38 -3.09
N ARG A 82 -13.04 -16.50 -2.28
CA ARG A 82 -14.09 -15.47 -2.16
C ARG A 82 -13.51 -14.19 -1.56
N VAL A 83 -12.69 -14.32 -0.51
CA VAL A 83 -12.01 -13.18 0.11
C VAL A 83 -11.07 -12.51 -0.90
N LEU A 84 -10.29 -13.28 -1.68
CA LEU A 84 -9.45 -12.76 -2.74
C LEU A 84 -10.26 -11.91 -3.74
N VAL A 85 -11.31 -12.48 -4.32
CA VAL A 85 -12.13 -11.79 -5.33
C VAL A 85 -12.76 -10.53 -4.75
N LEU A 86 -13.38 -10.61 -3.57
CA LEU A 86 -14.01 -9.47 -2.90
C LEU A 86 -13.00 -8.38 -2.54
N ALA A 87 -11.80 -8.73 -2.11
CA ALA A 87 -10.74 -7.78 -1.79
C ALA A 87 -10.24 -7.06 -3.05
N LEU A 88 -10.00 -7.78 -4.16
CA LEU A 88 -9.56 -7.17 -5.41
C LEU A 88 -10.65 -6.30 -6.06
N VAL A 89 -11.90 -6.78 -6.12
CA VAL A 89 -13.03 -5.98 -6.62
C VAL A 89 -13.27 -4.76 -5.73
N GLY A 90 -13.18 -4.92 -4.41
CA GLY A 90 -13.26 -3.81 -3.46
C GLY A 90 -12.13 -2.79 -3.65
N THR A 91 -10.91 -3.24 -3.96
CA THR A 91 -9.77 -2.36 -4.30
C THR A 91 -10.07 -1.51 -5.53
N ILE A 92 -10.58 -2.13 -6.60
CA ILE A 92 -10.96 -1.43 -7.84
C ILE A 92 -12.08 -0.42 -7.57
N ALA A 93 -13.11 -0.84 -6.85
CA ALA A 93 -14.26 0.01 -6.54
C ALA A 93 -13.86 1.21 -5.64
N LEU A 94 -13.01 0.98 -4.63
CA LEU A 94 -12.48 2.04 -3.77
C LEU A 94 -11.64 3.05 -4.56
N LEU A 95 -10.79 2.55 -5.46
CA LEU A 95 -9.97 3.40 -6.32
C LEU A 95 -10.84 4.27 -7.24
N LEU A 96 -11.78 3.66 -7.97
CA LEU A 96 -12.57 4.37 -8.97
C LEU A 96 -13.65 5.28 -8.39
N GLY A 97 -14.31 4.85 -7.30
CA GLY A 97 -15.45 5.56 -6.73
C GLY A 97 -15.12 6.60 -5.66
N ILE A 98 -14.00 6.46 -4.99
CA ILE A 98 -13.64 7.32 -3.85
C ILE A 98 -12.29 8.01 -4.08
N ILE A 99 -11.23 7.23 -4.31
CA ILE A 99 -9.87 7.77 -4.36
C ILE A 99 -9.68 8.64 -5.60
N SER A 100 -9.98 8.11 -6.79
CA SER A 100 -9.76 8.83 -8.06
C SER A 100 -10.52 10.16 -8.13
N PRO A 101 -11.81 10.26 -7.79
CA PRO A 101 -12.52 11.54 -7.76
C PRO A 101 -11.90 12.54 -6.79
N ILE A 102 -11.50 12.12 -5.58
CA ILE A 102 -10.86 13.00 -4.59
C ILE A 102 -9.51 13.49 -5.09
N VAL A 103 -8.66 12.58 -5.54
CA VAL A 103 -7.30 12.89 -6.00
C VAL A 103 -7.30 13.81 -7.22
N THR A 104 -8.21 13.56 -8.18
CA THR A 104 -8.35 14.39 -9.38
C THR A 104 -8.89 15.80 -9.07
N SER A 105 -9.66 15.95 -7.97
CA SER A 105 -10.17 17.26 -7.54
C SER A 105 -9.09 18.16 -6.90
N ILE A 106 -7.92 17.61 -6.57
CA ILE A 106 -6.83 18.40 -5.96
C ILE A 106 -5.97 19.00 -7.08
N PRO A 107 -5.88 20.33 -7.19
CA PRO A 107 -5.03 20.98 -8.20
C PRO A 107 -3.57 20.52 -8.06
N MET A 108 -2.95 20.18 -9.20
CA MET A 108 -1.56 19.78 -9.24
C MET A 108 -0.70 20.96 -9.74
N PRO A 109 0.29 21.43 -8.94
CA PRO A 109 1.23 22.48 -9.39
C PRO A 109 2.03 22.01 -10.61
N GLU A 110 2.38 22.95 -11.50
CA GLU A 110 3.10 22.65 -12.75
C GLU A 110 4.43 21.92 -12.55
N SER A 111 5.12 22.18 -11.44
CA SER A 111 6.35 21.45 -11.08
C SER A 111 6.10 19.95 -10.85
N PHE A 112 4.99 19.61 -10.19
CA PHE A 112 4.60 18.21 -9.97
C PHE A 112 4.03 17.56 -11.23
N LYS A 113 3.24 18.29 -12.04
CA LYS A 113 2.76 17.79 -13.33
C LYS A 113 3.91 17.35 -14.23
N LYS A 114 4.97 18.16 -14.34
CA LYS A 114 6.17 17.82 -15.12
C LYS A 114 6.81 16.51 -14.64
N VAL A 115 7.03 16.37 -13.34
CA VAL A 115 7.60 15.14 -12.76
C VAL A 115 6.69 13.94 -13.02
N PHE A 116 5.38 14.11 -12.84
CA PHE A 116 4.39 13.05 -13.05
C PHE A 116 4.34 12.59 -14.52
N LEU A 117 4.36 13.54 -15.47
CA LEU A 117 4.41 13.25 -16.90
C LEU A 117 5.73 12.57 -17.30
N GLU A 118 6.87 12.99 -16.74
CA GLU A 118 8.16 12.35 -16.98
C GLU A 118 8.21 10.90 -16.43
N LEU A 119 7.57 10.63 -15.31
CA LEU A 119 7.39 9.26 -14.80
C LEU A 119 6.46 8.45 -15.69
N GLY A 120 5.38 9.06 -16.19
CA GLY A 120 4.44 8.41 -17.11
C GLY A 120 5.03 8.01 -18.46
N LYS A 121 6.10 8.70 -18.91
CA LYS A 121 6.86 8.32 -20.11
C LYS A 121 7.69 7.04 -19.91
N MET A 122 7.89 6.63 -18.66
CA MET A 122 8.57 5.37 -18.33
C MET A 122 7.59 4.21 -18.44
N ASN A 123 7.35 3.74 -19.66
CA ASN A 123 6.34 2.73 -19.99
C ASN A 123 6.95 1.37 -20.42
N GLY A 124 8.25 1.20 -20.20
CA GLY A 124 8.92 -0.06 -20.48
C GLY A 124 8.58 -1.16 -19.48
N PHE A 125 8.90 -2.39 -19.84
CA PHE A 125 8.64 -3.58 -19.02
C PHE A 125 9.21 -3.47 -17.60
N LEU A 126 10.40 -2.89 -17.43
CA LEU A 126 11.05 -2.74 -16.13
C LEU A 126 10.32 -1.75 -15.23
N SER A 127 9.75 -0.69 -15.80
CA SER A 127 8.94 0.30 -15.05
C SER A 127 7.64 -0.33 -14.56
N ILE A 128 7.00 -1.17 -15.38
CA ILE A 128 5.81 -1.95 -14.99
C ILE A 128 6.17 -2.95 -13.89
N LEU A 129 7.26 -3.68 -14.06
CA LEU A 129 7.76 -4.65 -13.08
C LEU A 129 8.04 -3.96 -11.72
N LEU A 130 8.64 -2.77 -11.76
CA LEU A 130 8.87 -1.97 -10.57
C LEU A 130 7.57 -1.59 -9.87
N ALA A 131 6.65 -0.96 -10.62
CA ALA A 131 5.43 -0.41 -10.04
C ALA A 131 4.44 -1.50 -9.57
N VAL A 132 4.29 -2.58 -10.35
CA VAL A 132 3.24 -3.59 -10.13
C VAL A 132 3.73 -4.76 -9.26
N LEU A 133 5.04 -5.02 -9.22
CA LEU A 133 5.56 -6.17 -8.48
C LEU A 133 6.55 -5.77 -7.38
N ALA A 134 7.66 -5.11 -7.73
CA ALA A 134 8.73 -4.86 -6.76
C ALA A 134 8.30 -3.91 -5.64
N ALA A 135 7.62 -2.81 -5.96
CA ALA A 135 7.15 -1.84 -4.99
C ALA A 135 6.10 -2.47 -4.04
N PRO A 136 5.00 -3.09 -4.51
CA PRO A 136 4.04 -3.76 -3.63
C PRO A 136 4.67 -4.82 -2.71
N ILE A 137 5.61 -5.62 -3.20
CA ILE A 137 6.27 -6.64 -2.38
C ILE A 137 7.06 -6.00 -1.24
N LEU A 138 7.91 -5.04 -1.53
CA LEU A 138 8.78 -4.42 -0.53
C LEU A 138 8.00 -3.54 0.45
N GLU A 139 7.05 -2.77 -0.05
CA GLU A 139 6.25 -1.87 0.77
C GLU A 139 5.29 -2.62 1.69
N GLU A 140 4.55 -3.62 1.18
CA GLU A 140 3.66 -4.41 2.02
C GLU A 140 4.44 -5.23 3.06
N PHE A 141 5.63 -5.72 2.69
CA PHE A 141 6.51 -6.38 3.65
C PHE A 141 6.86 -5.45 4.83
N ILE A 142 7.23 -4.20 4.56
CA ILE A 142 7.54 -3.22 5.61
C ILE A 142 6.29 -2.84 6.38
N PHE A 143 5.22 -2.40 5.67
CA PHE A 143 4.08 -1.75 6.32
C PHE A 143 3.08 -2.75 6.92
N ARG A 144 2.84 -3.92 6.29
CA ARG A 144 1.93 -4.95 6.84
C ARG A 144 2.69 -6.04 7.56
N GLY A 145 3.73 -6.58 6.95
CA GLY A 145 4.52 -7.65 7.53
C GLY A 145 5.27 -7.25 8.80
N ILE A 146 5.72 -6.01 8.92
CA ILE A 146 6.51 -5.54 10.07
C ILE A 146 5.76 -4.51 10.91
N VAL A 147 5.38 -3.37 10.32
CA VAL A 147 4.80 -2.25 11.08
C VAL A 147 3.44 -2.61 11.63
N LEU A 148 2.47 -2.93 10.76
CA LEU A 148 1.10 -3.23 11.20
C LEU A 148 1.05 -4.46 12.11
N ASP A 149 1.73 -5.56 11.74
CA ASP A 149 1.75 -6.76 12.57
C ASP A 149 2.32 -6.52 13.97
N GLY A 150 3.36 -5.69 14.07
CA GLY A 150 3.93 -5.31 15.37
C GLY A 150 3.02 -4.39 16.18
N LEU A 151 2.38 -3.40 15.52
CA LEU A 151 1.43 -2.49 16.18
C LEU A 151 0.20 -3.23 16.71
N LEU A 152 -0.32 -4.20 15.95
CA LEU A 152 -1.47 -5.03 16.35
C LEU A 152 -1.24 -5.85 17.62
N LYS A 153 0.02 -6.13 17.97
CA LYS A 153 0.40 -6.81 19.22
C LYS A 153 0.46 -5.86 20.42
N ARG A 154 0.31 -4.54 20.19
CA ARG A 154 0.52 -3.53 21.23
C ARG A 154 -0.62 -2.53 21.36
N TYR A 155 -1.36 -2.29 20.30
CA TYR A 155 -2.42 -1.27 20.23
C TYR A 155 -3.70 -1.88 19.67
N SER A 156 -4.82 -1.16 19.87
CA SER A 156 -6.10 -1.57 19.29
C SER A 156 -6.02 -1.70 17.76
N PRO A 157 -6.80 -2.59 17.15
CA PRO A 157 -6.78 -2.83 15.72
C PRO A 157 -6.95 -1.57 14.88
N MET A 158 -7.92 -0.72 15.22
CA MET A 158 -8.17 0.53 14.50
C MET A 158 -6.98 1.48 14.57
N LYS A 159 -6.41 1.69 15.77
CA LYS A 159 -5.22 2.53 15.96
C LYS A 159 -4.02 2.02 15.15
N SER A 160 -3.81 0.71 15.15
CA SER A 160 -2.72 0.07 14.42
C SER A 160 -2.85 0.25 12.91
N ILE A 161 -4.05 0.03 12.37
CA ILE A 161 -4.35 0.23 10.95
C ILE A 161 -4.14 1.70 10.56
N LEU A 162 -4.73 2.63 11.32
CA LEU A 162 -4.64 4.06 11.00
C LEU A 162 -3.19 4.57 11.04
N VAL A 163 -2.41 4.17 12.05
CA VAL A 163 -0.99 4.57 12.16
C VAL A 163 -0.17 3.99 11.02
N SER A 164 -0.33 2.68 10.71
CA SER A 164 0.39 2.05 9.61
C SER A 164 0.04 2.68 8.26
N SER A 165 -1.24 2.99 8.04
CA SER A 165 -1.73 3.61 6.80
C SER A 165 -1.28 5.05 6.67
N LEU A 166 -1.26 5.81 7.78
CA LEU A 166 -0.74 7.17 7.81
C LEU A 166 0.74 7.20 7.42
N LEU A 167 1.56 6.33 8.01
CA LEU A 167 2.97 6.21 7.69
C LEU A 167 3.18 5.79 6.23
N PHE A 168 2.36 4.86 5.73
CA PHE A 168 2.38 4.43 4.34
C PHE A 168 2.04 5.56 3.36
N GLY A 169 1.06 6.39 3.68
CA GLY A 169 0.77 7.59 2.88
C GLY A 169 1.91 8.62 2.92
N LEU A 170 2.48 8.88 4.12
CA LEU A 170 3.51 9.89 4.33
C LEU A 170 4.82 9.62 3.57
N VAL A 171 5.21 8.37 3.34
CA VAL A 171 6.44 8.05 2.60
C VAL A 171 6.42 8.52 1.15
N HIS A 172 5.27 8.83 0.58
CA HIS A 172 5.15 9.30 -0.80
C HIS A 172 5.45 10.81 -0.97
N LEU A 173 5.46 11.59 0.13
CA LEU A 173 5.85 13.02 0.14
C LEU A 173 5.05 13.94 -0.80
N ASN A 174 3.87 13.53 -1.24
CA ASN A 174 2.97 14.34 -2.03
C ASN A 174 1.50 14.04 -1.71
N PRO A 175 0.58 15.00 -1.82
CA PRO A 175 -0.80 14.85 -1.36
C PRO A 175 -1.61 13.83 -2.17
N TRP A 176 -1.36 13.69 -3.46
CA TRP A 176 -2.10 12.78 -4.35
C TRP A 176 -1.84 11.31 -3.99
N GLN A 177 -0.57 10.95 -3.87
CA GLN A 177 -0.20 9.58 -3.44
C GLN A 177 -0.41 9.38 -1.94
N PHE A 178 -0.33 10.44 -1.11
CA PHE A 178 -0.68 10.34 0.31
C PHE A 178 -2.14 9.89 0.49
N ILE A 179 -3.10 10.53 -0.19
CA ILE A 179 -4.52 10.18 -0.09
C ILE A 179 -4.76 8.75 -0.59
N THR A 180 -4.17 8.40 -1.73
CA THR A 180 -4.25 7.04 -2.28
C THR A 180 -3.66 6.02 -1.31
N GLY A 181 -2.43 6.25 -0.84
CA GLY A 181 -1.71 5.34 0.06
C GLY A 181 -2.41 5.22 1.42
N PHE A 182 -2.88 6.32 2.01
CA PHE A 182 -3.61 6.28 3.27
C PHE A 182 -4.93 5.53 3.15
N THR A 183 -5.77 5.89 2.17
CA THR A 183 -7.11 5.29 2.01
C THR A 183 -7.02 3.81 1.62
N MET A 184 -6.17 3.49 0.65
CA MET A 184 -5.90 2.11 0.25
C MET A 184 -5.24 1.34 1.41
N GLY A 185 -4.36 2.02 2.13
CA GLY A 185 -3.67 1.50 3.31
C GLY A 185 -4.63 1.03 4.41
N VAL A 186 -5.68 1.79 4.67
CA VAL A 186 -6.74 1.43 5.63
C VAL A 186 -7.47 0.17 5.17
N PHE A 187 -7.86 0.09 3.91
CA PHE A 187 -8.57 -1.08 3.39
C PHE A 187 -7.68 -2.33 3.37
N ILE A 188 -6.45 -2.24 2.86
CA ILE A 188 -5.49 -3.35 2.88
C ILE A 188 -5.19 -3.77 4.32
N GLY A 189 -5.01 -2.80 5.24
CA GLY A 189 -4.79 -3.07 6.66
C GLY A 189 -5.95 -3.79 7.33
N TYR A 190 -7.19 -3.44 6.99
CA TYR A 190 -8.39 -4.13 7.44
C TYR A 190 -8.46 -5.58 6.93
N VAL A 191 -8.16 -5.81 5.66
CA VAL A 191 -8.10 -7.17 5.09
C VAL A 191 -6.96 -7.96 5.72
N TYR A 192 -5.78 -7.36 5.89
CA TYR A 192 -4.64 -8.00 6.55
C TYR A 192 -4.94 -8.36 8.01
N LEU A 193 -5.60 -7.51 8.77
CA LEU A 193 -6.04 -7.80 10.14
C LEU A 193 -6.81 -9.13 10.22
N ASN A 194 -7.73 -9.35 9.30
CA ASN A 194 -8.66 -10.48 9.33
C ASN A 194 -8.13 -11.75 8.64
N THR A 195 -7.11 -11.62 7.78
CA THR A 195 -6.56 -12.76 7.01
C THR A 195 -5.13 -13.11 7.37
N ARG A 196 -4.38 -12.16 7.94
CA ARG A 196 -2.93 -12.22 8.13
C ARG A 196 -2.13 -12.51 6.86
N SER A 197 -2.77 -12.50 5.71
CA SER A 197 -2.16 -12.80 4.42
C SER A 197 -1.40 -11.59 3.88
N LEU A 198 -0.07 -11.67 3.89
CA LEU A 198 0.80 -10.68 3.28
C LEU A 198 0.69 -10.73 1.74
N LEU A 199 0.53 -11.93 1.17
CA LEU A 199 0.35 -12.09 -0.27
C LEU A 199 -0.93 -11.40 -0.77
N LEU A 200 -2.04 -11.50 -0.02
CA LEU A 200 -3.27 -10.82 -0.37
C LEU A 200 -3.12 -9.29 -0.31
N ALA A 201 -2.41 -8.77 0.69
CA ALA A 201 -2.07 -7.35 0.78
C ALA A 201 -1.24 -6.89 -0.45
N MET A 202 -0.22 -7.65 -0.83
CA MET A 202 0.59 -7.41 -2.04
C MET A 202 -0.26 -7.41 -3.31
N LEU A 203 -1.17 -8.38 -3.47
CA LEU A 203 -2.06 -8.46 -4.64
C LEU A 203 -3.04 -7.28 -4.73
N MET A 204 -3.61 -6.84 -3.61
CA MET A 204 -4.47 -5.65 -3.57
C MET A 204 -3.68 -4.40 -3.97
N HIS A 205 -2.48 -4.21 -3.44
CA HIS A 205 -1.60 -3.10 -3.78
C HIS A 205 -1.16 -3.17 -5.26
N SER A 206 -0.75 -4.35 -5.73
CA SER A 206 -0.42 -4.58 -7.15
C SER A 206 -1.59 -4.25 -8.08
N THR A 207 -2.82 -4.58 -7.67
CA THR A 207 -4.03 -4.25 -8.45
C THR A 207 -4.23 -2.73 -8.56
N ASN A 208 -4.06 -2.00 -7.46
CA ASN A 208 -4.10 -0.54 -7.47
C ASN A 208 -3.06 0.05 -8.44
N ASN A 209 -1.81 -0.41 -8.32
CA ASN A 209 -0.71 0.09 -9.15
C ASN A 209 -0.84 -0.31 -10.61
N LEU A 210 -1.36 -1.51 -10.90
CA LEU A 210 -1.62 -1.97 -12.25
C LEU A 210 -2.65 -1.07 -12.97
N ILE A 211 -3.74 -0.70 -12.29
CA ILE A 211 -4.76 0.20 -12.86
C ILE A 211 -4.13 1.55 -13.17
N GLY A 212 -3.37 2.14 -12.23
CA GLY A 212 -2.68 3.40 -12.47
C GLY A 212 -1.67 3.33 -13.63
N THR A 213 -0.92 2.22 -13.71
CA THR A 213 0.06 1.99 -14.79
C THR A 213 -0.63 1.85 -16.14
N VAL A 214 -1.71 1.06 -16.24
CA VAL A 214 -2.51 0.91 -17.45
C VAL A 214 -3.10 2.26 -17.87
N GLN A 215 -3.65 3.00 -16.91
CA GLN A 215 -4.19 4.33 -17.21
C GLN A 215 -3.11 5.28 -17.77
N MET A 216 -1.92 5.30 -17.19
CA MET A 216 -0.79 6.10 -17.70
C MET A 216 -0.36 5.70 -19.12
N GLN A 217 -0.44 4.43 -19.50
CA GLN A 217 -0.03 3.97 -20.82
C GLN A 217 -1.05 4.22 -21.93
N PHE A 218 -2.34 4.11 -21.61
CA PHE A 218 -3.41 4.16 -22.61
C PHE A 218 -4.17 5.49 -22.61
N THR A 219 -3.76 6.45 -21.80
CA THR A 219 -4.43 7.76 -21.72
C THR A 219 -3.42 8.88 -21.94
N ASP A 220 -3.84 9.90 -22.68
CA ASP A 220 -3.09 11.15 -22.75
C ASP A 220 -3.19 11.89 -21.41
N MET A 221 -2.18 11.64 -20.56
CA MET A 221 -2.13 12.19 -19.21
C MET A 221 -2.03 13.70 -19.19
N GLU A 222 -1.38 14.32 -20.19
CA GLU A 222 -1.31 15.77 -20.28
C GLU A 222 -2.71 16.39 -20.51
N SER A 223 -3.49 15.78 -21.39
CA SER A 223 -4.89 16.15 -21.59
C SER A 223 -5.73 15.96 -20.32
N ILE A 224 -5.58 14.82 -19.61
CA ILE A 224 -6.34 14.55 -18.38
C ILE A 224 -6.01 15.54 -17.26
N LEU A 225 -4.75 15.85 -17.04
CA LEU A 225 -4.32 16.78 -15.98
C LEU A 225 -4.84 18.22 -16.15
N ASN A 226 -5.31 18.55 -17.34
CA ASN A 226 -5.90 19.86 -17.68
C ASN A 226 -7.43 19.85 -17.74
N LYS A 227 -8.08 18.68 -17.55
CA LYS A 227 -9.54 18.54 -17.56
C LYS A 227 -10.13 18.59 -16.16
N THR A 228 -11.35 19.08 -16.06
CA THR A 228 -12.16 18.94 -14.86
C THR A 228 -12.62 17.49 -14.68
N LEU A 229 -12.98 17.13 -13.45
CA LEU A 229 -13.52 15.81 -13.14
C LEU A 229 -14.75 15.45 -14.02
N ILE A 230 -15.62 16.42 -14.26
CA ILE A 230 -16.83 16.25 -15.10
C ILE A 230 -16.44 15.93 -16.54
N GLU A 231 -15.45 16.62 -17.09
CA GLU A 231 -14.95 16.38 -18.45
C GLU A 231 -14.28 15.02 -18.60
N ILE A 232 -13.53 14.57 -17.58
CA ILE A 232 -12.89 13.23 -17.57
C ILE A 232 -13.94 12.13 -17.65
N TYR A 233 -15.05 12.28 -16.94
CA TYR A 233 -16.15 11.30 -16.95
C TYR A 233 -17.16 11.51 -18.09
N GLY A 234 -16.97 12.52 -18.94
CA GLY A 234 -17.87 12.80 -20.07
C GLY A 234 -19.24 13.34 -19.67
N GLY A 235 -19.33 14.00 -18.50
CA GLY A 235 -20.53 14.68 -18.02
C GLY A 235 -20.88 14.36 -16.57
N LEU A 236 -21.67 15.24 -15.96
CA LEU A 236 -22.05 15.12 -14.54
C LEU A 236 -22.82 13.84 -14.22
N ILE A 237 -23.73 13.41 -15.09
CA ILE A 237 -24.53 12.19 -14.88
C ILE A 237 -23.63 10.96 -14.86
N ASN A 238 -22.70 10.86 -15.80
CA ASN A 238 -21.75 9.75 -15.86
C ASN A 238 -20.84 9.71 -14.62
N LEU A 239 -20.37 10.88 -14.15
CA LEU A 239 -19.60 11.00 -12.91
C LEU A 239 -20.40 10.48 -11.70
N ILE A 240 -21.67 10.90 -11.55
CA ILE A 240 -22.53 10.45 -10.47
C ILE A 240 -22.75 8.93 -10.55
N ILE A 241 -23.06 8.38 -11.72
CA ILE A 241 -23.25 6.95 -11.93
C ILE A 241 -21.96 6.18 -11.56
N ALA A 242 -20.80 6.65 -12.00
CA ALA A 242 -19.52 6.02 -11.71
C ALA A 242 -19.21 6.00 -10.19
N ILE A 243 -19.39 7.14 -9.51
CA ILE A 243 -19.15 7.24 -8.06
C ILE A 243 -20.16 6.37 -7.29
N VAL A 244 -21.47 6.55 -7.53
CA VAL A 244 -22.51 5.82 -6.80
C VAL A 244 -22.39 4.32 -7.05
N GLY A 245 -22.21 3.91 -8.31
CA GLY A 245 -22.03 2.50 -8.68
C GLY A 245 -20.82 1.89 -7.99
N SER A 246 -19.66 2.57 -8.00
CA SER A 246 -18.45 2.07 -7.34
C SER A 246 -18.59 2.03 -5.82
N VAL A 247 -19.21 3.03 -5.20
CA VAL A 247 -19.48 3.04 -3.75
C VAL A 247 -20.41 1.89 -3.35
N LEU A 248 -21.44 1.61 -4.14
CA LEU A 248 -22.34 0.46 -3.91
C LEU A 248 -21.57 -0.86 -4.04
N VAL A 249 -20.76 -1.04 -5.08
CA VAL A 249 -19.92 -2.23 -5.25
C VAL A 249 -18.97 -2.40 -4.06
N PHE A 250 -18.31 -1.31 -3.62
CA PHE A 250 -17.43 -1.35 -2.45
C PHE A 250 -18.19 -1.75 -1.19
N ALA A 251 -19.37 -1.18 -0.95
CA ALA A 251 -20.21 -1.52 0.20
C ALA A 251 -20.64 -3.00 0.20
N VAL A 252 -21.01 -3.53 -0.97
CA VAL A 252 -21.32 -4.96 -1.15
C VAL A 252 -20.09 -5.82 -0.86
N CYS A 253 -18.92 -5.46 -1.39
CA CYS A 253 -17.68 -6.18 -1.08
C CYS A 253 -17.39 -6.17 0.42
N MET A 254 -17.50 -5.03 1.09
CA MET A 254 -17.30 -4.90 2.53
C MET A 254 -18.29 -5.74 3.34
N TYR A 255 -19.55 -5.78 2.93
CA TYR A 255 -20.58 -6.61 3.58
C TYR A 255 -20.22 -8.10 3.50
N TYR A 256 -19.89 -8.61 2.32
CA TYR A 256 -19.52 -10.02 2.15
C TYR A 256 -18.14 -10.34 2.77
N LEU A 257 -17.18 -9.44 2.73
CA LEU A 257 -15.91 -9.62 3.43
C LEU A 257 -16.12 -9.81 4.94
N LYS A 258 -16.98 -9.01 5.57
CA LYS A 258 -17.33 -9.20 6.99
C LYS A 258 -17.90 -10.59 7.28
N ILE A 259 -18.74 -11.11 6.38
CA ILE A 259 -19.30 -12.47 6.52
C ILE A 259 -18.20 -13.53 6.40
N GLU A 260 -17.32 -13.40 5.41
CA GLU A 260 -16.23 -14.36 5.22
C GLU A 260 -15.21 -14.30 6.35
N PHE A 261 -14.89 -13.11 6.89
CA PHE A 261 -13.98 -12.95 8.02
C PHE A 261 -14.47 -13.62 9.30
N LYS A 262 -15.78 -13.54 9.60
CA LYS A 262 -16.37 -14.27 10.74
C LYS A 262 -16.17 -15.79 10.63
N LYS A 263 -16.11 -16.34 9.41
CA LYS A 263 -15.81 -17.77 9.20
C LYS A 263 -14.34 -18.12 9.41
N LEU A 264 -13.43 -17.15 9.21
CA LEU A 264 -11.99 -17.33 9.39
C LEU A 264 -11.53 -17.12 10.85
N GLU A 265 -12.29 -16.39 11.65
CA GLU A 265 -11.96 -16.03 13.04
C GLU A 265 -11.54 -17.23 13.92
N PRO A 266 -12.25 -18.38 13.91
CA PRO A 266 -11.85 -19.55 14.69
C PRO A 266 -10.51 -20.15 14.22
N LEU A 267 -10.17 -20.02 12.93
CA LEU A 267 -8.93 -20.53 12.34
C LEU A 267 -7.73 -19.65 12.67
N VAL A 268 -7.96 -18.33 12.77
CA VAL A 268 -6.94 -17.35 13.12
C VAL A 268 -6.62 -17.41 14.62
N GLN A 269 -7.63 -17.62 15.48
CA GLN A 269 -7.45 -17.76 16.94
C GLN A 269 -6.64 -19.00 17.32
N ASN A 270 -6.79 -20.09 16.58
CA ASN A 270 -6.06 -21.34 16.82
C ASN A 270 -4.68 -21.39 16.12
N SER A 271 -4.27 -20.32 15.44
CA SER A 271 -2.93 -20.24 14.89
C SER A 271 -1.93 -19.89 16.00
N PRO A 272 -0.65 -20.35 15.92
CA PRO A 272 0.38 -20.03 16.91
C PRO A 272 0.74 -18.53 16.97
N ILE A 273 -0.03 -17.69 16.31
CA ILE A 273 0.10 -16.24 16.32
C ILE A 273 -0.81 -15.72 17.42
N ASP A 274 -0.27 -15.52 18.64
CA ASP A 274 -0.95 -14.89 19.77
C ASP A 274 -1.46 -13.49 19.36
N ILE A 275 -2.75 -13.40 19.10
CA ILE A 275 -3.45 -12.13 18.92
C ILE A 275 -4.31 -11.93 20.15
N PRO A 276 -4.04 -10.96 20.99
CA PRO A 276 -5.03 -10.50 21.95
C PRO A 276 -6.17 -9.85 21.15
N LEU A 277 -7.23 -10.59 20.88
CA LEU A 277 -8.51 -9.99 20.54
C LEU A 277 -9.04 -9.40 21.84
N THR A 278 -8.60 -8.21 22.18
CA THR A 278 -9.08 -7.49 23.33
C THR A 278 -10.25 -6.62 22.92
N ASP A 279 -11.28 -6.82 23.72
CA ASP A 279 -12.35 -5.96 24.16
C ASP A 279 -13.56 -5.83 23.25
N GLN A 280 -14.40 -6.82 23.40
CA GLN A 280 -15.85 -6.60 23.49
C GLN A 280 -16.10 -5.88 24.83
N ASN A 281 -16.14 -4.53 24.81
CA ASN A 281 -16.92 -3.70 25.72
C ASN A 281 -17.12 -2.32 25.07
#